data_69217cefc6fd361435b648633d157ca9
#
_entry.id   69217cefc6fd361435b648633d157ca9
#
_cell.length_a   1.000
_cell.length_b   1.000
_cell.length_c   1.000
_cell.angle_alpha   90.00
_cell.angle_beta   90.00
_cell.angle_gamma   90.00
#
_symmetry.space_group_name_H-M   'P 1'
#
loop_
_entity.id
_entity.type
_entity.pdbx_description
1 polymer ?
#
loop_
_entity_poly.entity_id
_entity_poly.type
_entity_poly.pdbx_seq_one_letter_code
_entity_poly.pdbx_strand_id
1 'polypeptide(L)'
;LPAANANRIVVVHVITGLNVGGAERMLWKLLAHADRQRFDMRVVCLIGDGPVADDIRALGIPVLCLGVQSPAGGLQALGRLRRYLRAARPDILQGWMYHGNFAAWVCRWLAGRRVPLIWGVRQSLYDINKEKPGTAKVIRLCAWLSGAATKILYNSQTARQHHENLGYAAECGDWLPNGFDTDLFRPDPTARTALREELGLQPQAALVGIVARYDPMKGHANFLKAAQLLAERRNDVHFVLVGRGVDSQTRLFADAERASALQGRLHLLGERRDIPSITAALDIAVTPSVSEGFANAIGEAMSCAVPCVVTDVGDSAAVLGEGGRVVAAEDALALADAICELLDLSRDQRQAIGMQARQRVLAQFSIQAVVERYQELYLRLTATEDA
;
A
#
# COMPACT_ATOMS: atom_id res chain seq x y z
N LEU A 1 5.23 31.96 5.60
CA LEU A 1 4.09 31.06 5.73
C LEU A 1 2.84 31.85 5.33
N PRO A 2 1.98 31.37 4.41
CA PRO A 2 0.69 32.02 4.17
C PRO A 2 -0.10 32.04 5.49
N ALA A 3 -0.81 33.15 5.75
CA ALA A 3 -1.63 33.32 6.94
C ALA A 3 -2.66 32.17 7.02
N ALA A 4 -2.74 31.51 8.18
CA ALA A 4 -3.77 30.51 8.43
C ALA A 4 -5.14 31.19 8.30
N ASN A 5 -5.98 30.72 7.40
CA ASN A 5 -7.41 31.06 7.43
C ASN A 5 -7.96 30.57 8.77
N ALA A 6 -8.52 31.43 9.58
CA ALA A 6 -8.87 31.22 11.00
C ALA A 6 -9.88 30.07 11.26
N ASN A 7 -10.27 29.31 10.24
CA ASN A 7 -11.34 28.31 10.31
C ASN A 7 -10.94 26.91 9.83
N ARG A 8 -9.65 26.64 9.53
CA ARG A 8 -9.21 25.31 9.04
C ARG A 8 -8.44 24.56 10.12
N ILE A 9 -8.71 23.27 10.25
CA ILE A 9 -7.96 22.36 11.12
C ILE A 9 -6.54 22.16 10.56
N VAL A 10 -5.53 22.50 11.33
CA VAL A 10 -4.13 22.36 10.96
C VAL A 10 -3.63 20.97 11.32
N VAL A 11 -3.35 20.14 10.30
CA VAL A 11 -2.81 18.79 10.47
C VAL A 11 -1.34 18.76 10.04
N VAL A 12 -0.43 18.45 10.97
CA VAL A 12 0.99 18.31 10.66
C VAL A 12 1.35 16.83 10.62
N HIS A 13 1.69 16.36 9.42
CA HIS A 13 2.19 15.01 9.17
C HIS A 13 3.71 14.97 9.38
N VAL A 14 4.18 13.96 10.11
CA VAL A 14 5.61 13.76 10.41
C VAL A 14 6.04 12.41 9.83
N ILE A 15 7.00 12.43 8.92
CA ILE A 15 7.48 11.23 8.22
C ILE A 15 9.02 11.19 8.19
N THR A 16 9.60 9.98 8.14
CA THR A 16 11.05 9.80 8.16
C THR A 16 11.73 10.35 6.91
N GLY A 17 11.24 10.00 5.74
CA GLY A 17 11.75 10.39 4.42
C GLY A 17 10.62 10.46 3.40
N LEU A 18 10.87 11.04 2.23
CA LEU A 18 9.89 11.17 1.14
C LEU A 18 10.41 10.54 -0.16
N ASN A 19 11.08 9.40 -0.03
CA ASN A 19 11.43 8.54 -1.16
C ASN A 19 10.19 7.75 -1.64
N VAL A 20 10.36 6.93 -2.68
CA VAL A 20 9.26 6.10 -3.20
C VAL A 20 9.05 4.89 -2.32
N GLY A 21 7.95 4.87 -1.57
CA GLY A 21 7.54 3.78 -0.69
C GLY A 21 6.03 3.77 -0.46
N GLY A 22 5.51 2.73 0.18
CA GLY A 22 4.07 2.56 0.40
C GLY A 22 3.46 3.61 1.34
N ALA A 23 4.16 3.96 2.42
CA ALA A 23 3.70 4.97 3.37
C ALA A 23 3.71 6.38 2.76
N GLU A 24 4.78 6.71 2.03
CA GLU A 24 4.98 7.99 1.36
C GLU A 24 3.92 8.21 0.26
N ARG A 25 3.66 7.18 -0.55
CA ARG A 25 2.61 7.23 -1.58
C ARG A 25 1.21 7.34 -0.98
N MET A 26 0.95 6.66 0.15
CA MET A 26 -0.34 6.80 0.84
C MET A 26 -0.50 8.19 1.46
N LEU A 27 0.56 8.77 2.04
CA LEU A 27 0.55 10.16 2.51
C LEU A 27 0.23 11.11 1.34
N TRP A 28 0.93 10.98 0.22
CA TRP A 28 0.65 11.81 -0.96
C TRP A 28 -0.81 11.68 -1.43
N LYS A 29 -1.35 10.46 -1.51
CA LYS A 29 -2.75 10.23 -1.89
C LYS A 29 -3.71 10.93 -0.91
N LEU A 30 -3.48 10.80 0.40
CA LEU A 30 -4.27 11.50 1.42
C LEU A 30 -4.25 13.01 1.18
N LEU A 31 -3.07 13.59 0.98
CA LEU A 31 -2.87 15.01 0.77
C LEU A 31 -3.50 15.52 -0.54
N ALA A 32 -3.48 14.71 -1.60
CA ALA A 32 -4.04 15.05 -2.90
C ALA A 32 -5.57 15.13 -2.89
N HIS A 33 -6.22 14.29 -2.05
CA HIS A 33 -7.69 14.17 -2.02
C HIS A 33 -8.34 14.80 -0.77
N ALA A 34 -7.54 15.36 0.15
CA ALA A 34 -8.09 16.02 1.33
C ALA A 34 -8.82 17.32 0.99
N ASP A 35 -9.92 17.56 1.71
CA ASP A 35 -10.70 18.80 1.63
C ASP A 35 -9.88 19.99 2.19
N ARG A 36 -9.33 20.78 1.29
CA ARG A 36 -8.49 21.94 1.62
C ARG A 36 -9.26 23.16 2.11
N GLN A 37 -10.57 23.16 2.01
CA GLN A 37 -11.38 24.21 2.60
C GLN A 37 -11.50 24.02 4.12
N ARG A 38 -11.48 22.75 4.57
CA ARG A 38 -11.61 22.37 5.99
C ARG A 38 -10.28 22.09 6.67
N PHE A 39 -9.26 21.64 5.93
CA PHE A 39 -7.97 21.19 6.47
C PHE A 39 -6.79 21.96 5.88
N ASP A 40 -5.87 22.40 6.74
CA ASP A 40 -4.55 22.92 6.37
C ASP A 40 -3.52 21.81 6.63
N MET A 41 -3.21 21.05 5.57
CA MET A 41 -2.27 19.93 5.64
C MET A 41 -0.84 20.41 5.48
N ARG A 42 0.07 19.97 6.34
CA ARG A 42 1.49 20.31 6.33
C ARG A 42 2.33 19.08 6.56
N VAL A 43 3.55 19.04 6.02
CA VAL A 43 4.45 17.90 6.14
C VAL A 43 5.78 18.30 6.74
N VAL A 44 6.26 17.50 7.70
CA VAL A 44 7.61 17.55 8.26
C VAL A 44 8.33 16.25 7.90
N CYS A 45 9.42 16.35 7.16
CA CYS A 45 10.29 15.24 6.80
C CYS A 45 11.57 15.29 7.65
N LEU A 46 11.98 14.16 8.24
CA LEU A 46 13.12 14.14 9.17
C LEU A 46 14.46 14.13 8.44
N ILE A 47 14.63 13.24 7.43
CA ILE A 47 15.94 13.00 6.82
C ILE A 47 16.18 13.95 5.65
N GLY A 48 15.31 13.98 4.67
CA GLY A 48 15.52 14.83 3.49
C GLY A 48 14.51 14.63 2.39
N ASP A 49 14.67 15.45 1.38
CA ASP A 49 13.83 15.44 0.19
C ASP A 49 13.98 14.15 -0.61
N GLY A 50 12.92 13.80 -1.31
CA GLY A 50 12.85 12.72 -2.26
C GLY A 50 11.75 13.01 -3.29
N PRO A 51 11.57 12.17 -4.31
CA PRO A 51 10.61 12.41 -5.39
C PRO A 51 9.17 12.70 -4.90
N VAL A 52 8.74 12.04 -3.82
CA VAL A 52 7.40 12.28 -3.24
C VAL A 52 7.29 13.66 -2.58
N ALA A 53 8.40 14.25 -2.13
CA ALA A 53 8.39 15.62 -1.60
C ALA A 53 8.02 16.63 -2.70
N ASP A 54 8.55 16.44 -3.90
CA ASP A 54 8.26 17.31 -5.05
C ASP A 54 6.81 17.14 -5.50
N ASP A 55 6.31 15.90 -5.53
CA ASP A 55 4.89 15.62 -5.80
C ASP A 55 3.98 16.33 -4.77
N ILE A 56 4.33 16.32 -3.47
CA ILE A 56 3.56 17.00 -2.42
C ILE A 56 3.64 18.53 -2.57
N ARG A 57 4.81 19.09 -2.88
CA ARG A 57 4.96 20.53 -3.13
C ARG A 57 4.17 20.99 -4.35
N ALA A 58 4.11 20.16 -5.40
CA ALA A 58 3.30 20.44 -6.59
C ALA A 58 1.79 20.56 -6.26
N LEU A 59 1.34 19.90 -5.19
CA LEU A 59 0.00 20.12 -4.64
C LEU A 59 -0.16 21.47 -3.90
N GLY A 60 0.88 22.27 -3.74
CA GLY A 60 0.86 23.51 -2.95
C GLY A 60 0.91 23.30 -1.43
N ILE A 61 1.30 22.10 -0.97
CA ILE A 61 1.39 21.76 0.46
C ILE A 61 2.79 22.05 0.99
N PRO A 62 2.93 22.78 2.13
CA PRO A 62 4.23 23.07 2.71
C PRO A 62 4.94 21.81 3.21
N VAL A 63 6.20 21.61 2.78
CA VAL A 63 7.07 20.52 3.23
C VAL A 63 8.30 21.13 3.90
N LEU A 64 8.45 20.88 5.20
CA LEU A 64 9.66 21.21 5.96
C LEU A 64 10.56 20.00 6.06
N CYS A 65 11.70 20.01 5.37
CA CYS A 65 12.74 18.98 5.53
C CYS A 65 13.80 19.42 6.55
N LEU A 66 13.99 18.58 7.56
CA LEU A 66 14.90 18.88 8.68
C LEU A 66 16.36 18.53 8.34
N GLY A 67 16.60 17.53 7.47
CA GLY A 67 17.93 17.14 7.03
C GLY A 67 18.75 16.49 8.14
N VAL A 68 18.14 15.73 9.05
CA VAL A 68 18.82 15.09 10.17
C VAL A 68 19.70 13.95 9.68
N GLN A 69 21.00 14.18 9.54
CA GLN A 69 21.98 13.17 9.13
C GLN A 69 23.02 12.87 10.22
N SER A 70 23.05 13.69 11.28
CA SER A 70 23.99 13.54 12.40
C SER A 70 23.38 14.01 13.72
N PRO A 71 23.92 13.55 14.88
CA PRO A 71 23.45 14.02 16.20
C PRO A 71 23.58 15.55 16.40
N ALA A 72 24.63 16.17 15.91
CA ALA A 72 24.82 17.63 16.00
C ALA A 72 23.79 18.39 15.15
N GLY A 73 23.47 17.90 13.94
CA GLY A 73 22.38 18.43 13.11
C GLY A 73 21.00 18.29 13.77
N GLY A 74 20.85 17.29 14.65
CA GLY A 74 19.61 17.05 15.39
C GLY A 74 19.23 18.20 16.33
N LEU A 75 20.18 18.84 17.02
CA LEU A 75 19.89 20.00 17.91
C LEU A 75 19.41 21.22 17.12
N GLN A 76 20.06 21.51 15.99
CA GLN A 76 19.62 22.60 15.11
C GLN A 76 18.22 22.31 14.51
N ALA A 77 18.00 21.04 14.10
CA ALA A 77 16.70 20.59 13.60
C ALA A 77 15.59 20.75 14.65
N LEU A 78 15.84 20.46 15.93
CA LEU A 78 14.90 20.66 17.02
C LEU A 78 14.51 22.13 17.19
N GLY A 79 15.46 23.06 17.10
CA GLY A 79 15.18 24.49 17.16
C GLY A 79 14.33 24.98 15.98
N ARG A 80 14.63 24.52 14.76
CA ARG A 80 13.83 24.79 13.55
C ARG A 80 12.42 24.21 13.67
N LEU A 81 12.32 22.96 14.11
CA LEU A 81 11.05 22.26 14.30
C LEU A 81 10.18 22.95 15.35
N ARG A 82 10.74 23.31 16.51
CA ARG A 82 10.00 24.05 17.56
C ARG A 82 9.45 25.38 17.04
N ARG A 83 10.27 26.16 16.31
CA ARG A 83 9.84 27.43 15.71
C ARG A 83 8.71 27.20 14.71
N TYR A 84 8.84 26.18 13.87
CA TYR A 84 7.83 25.80 12.88
C TYR A 84 6.50 25.41 13.55
N LEU A 85 6.53 24.53 14.55
CA LEU A 85 5.33 24.07 15.26
C LEU A 85 4.61 25.20 16.01
N ARG A 86 5.37 26.13 16.62
CA ARG A 86 4.79 27.31 17.28
C ARG A 86 4.11 28.25 16.29
N ALA A 87 4.65 28.38 15.08
CA ALA A 87 4.05 29.20 14.03
C ALA A 87 2.88 28.47 13.35
N ALA A 88 2.98 27.18 13.16
CA ALA A 88 1.95 26.36 12.53
C ALA A 88 0.73 26.15 13.44
N ARG A 89 0.92 26.08 14.78
CA ARG A 89 -0.12 25.82 15.80
C ARG A 89 -0.99 24.61 15.44
N PRO A 90 -0.40 23.40 15.28
CA PRO A 90 -1.15 22.25 14.82
C PRO A 90 -2.31 21.91 15.77
N ASP A 91 -3.45 21.55 15.19
CA ASP A 91 -4.59 20.98 15.91
C ASP A 91 -4.47 19.46 15.99
N ILE A 92 -3.73 18.85 15.04
CA ILE A 92 -3.44 17.41 15.02
C ILE A 92 -1.99 17.19 14.60
N LEU A 93 -1.33 16.24 15.26
CA LEU A 93 -0.03 15.69 14.88
C LEU A 93 -0.20 14.25 14.43
N GLN A 94 0.23 13.91 13.21
CA GLN A 94 0.19 12.54 12.71
C GLN A 94 1.57 12.05 12.29
N GLY A 95 2.08 11.03 12.97
CA GLY A 95 3.29 10.31 12.59
C GLY A 95 3.02 9.25 11.53
N TRP A 96 4.04 8.97 10.70
CA TRP A 96 4.02 7.93 9.68
C TRP A 96 5.20 7.01 9.87
N MET A 97 4.94 5.74 10.13
CA MET A 97 5.90 4.69 10.46
C MET A 97 6.68 5.00 11.76
N TYR A 98 7.47 4.08 12.23
CA TYR A 98 8.05 4.09 13.57
C TYR A 98 8.82 5.36 13.92
N HIS A 99 9.78 5.77 13.08
CA HIS A 99 10.57 6.98 13.32
C HIS A 99 9.72 8.26 13.22
N GLY A 100 8.77 8.30 12.28
CA GLY A 100 7.80 9.39 12.15
C GLY A 100 6.86 9.46 13.36
N ASN A 101 6.40 8.31 13.86
CA ASN A 101 5.55 8.21 15.05
C ASN A 101 6.28 8.72 16.31
N PHE A 102 7.51 8.28 16.51
CA PHE A 102 8.36 8.77 17.60
C PHE A 102 8.62 10.29 17.49
N ALA A 103 8.95 10.76 16.29
CA ALA A 103 9.18 12.19 16.06
C ALA A 103 7.89 13.01 16.26
N ALA A 104 6.72 12.51 15.89
CA ALA A 104 5.44 13.17 16.14
C ALA A 104 5.15 13.27 17.66
N TRP A 105 5.53 12.25 18.44
CA TRP A 105 5.49 12.33 19.90
C TRP A 105 6.40 13.45 20.44
N VAL A 106 7.62 13.58 19.93
CA VAL A 106 8.52 14.71 20.28
C VAL A 106 7.91 16.04 19.85
N CYS A 107 7.31 16.12 18.65
CA CYS A 107 6.62 17.32 18.17
C CYS A 107 5.53 17.79 19.12
N ARG A 108 4.77 16.87 19.74
CA ARG A 108 3.73 17.20 20.73
C ARG A 108 4.29 17.99 21.92
N TRP A 109 5.46 17.58 22.43
CA TRP A 109 6.15 18.29 23.52
C TRP A 109 6.66 19.67 23.07
N LEU A 110 7.19 19.75 21.86
CA LEU A 110 7.73 21.01 21.31
C LEU A 110 6.65 22.04 20.97
N ALA A 111 5.44 21.60 20.66
CA ALA A 111 4.29 22.44 20.37
C ALA A 111 3.83 23.22 21.61
N GLY A 112 4.09 22.70 22.81
CA GLY A 112 3.78 23.36 24.09
C GLY A 112 2.28 23.41 24.42
N ARG A 113 1.48 22.55 23.76
CA ARG A 113 0.03 22.39 23.99
C ARG A 113 -0.37 20.93 23.88
N ARG A 114 -1.46 20.56 24.50
CA ARG A 114 -2.05 19.23 24.27
C ARG A 114 -2.64 19.21 22.86
N VAL A 115 -2.11 18.32 22.02
CA VAL A 115 -2.54 18.12 20.64
C VAL A 115 -2.81 16.64 20.45
N PRO A 116 -3.95 16.23 19.88
CA PRO A 116 -4.19 14.86 19.50
C PRO A 116 -3.05 14.30 18.67
N LEU A 117 -2.55 13.12 19.09
CA LEU A 117 -1.43 12.44 18.46
C LEU A 117 -1.90 11.15 17.77
N ILE A 118 -1.77 11.11 16.47
CA ILE A 118 -2.11 9.96 15.64
C ILE A 118 -0.82 9.29 15.17
N TRP A 119 -0.73 7.98 15.31
CA TRP A 119 0.34 7.17 14.76
C TRP A 119 -0.14 6.34 13.60
N GLY A 120 0.61 6.31 12.50
CA GLY A 120 0.36 5.46 11.34
C GLY A 120 1.37 4.32 11.26
N VAL A 121 0.88 3.08 11.25
CA VAL A 121 1.69 1.87 11.05
C VAL A 121 1.23 1.21 9.75
N ARG A 122 2.15 1.09 8.78
CA ARG A 122 1.86 0.65 7.41
C ARG A 122 2.65 -0.60 7.01
N GLN A 123 3.05 -1.40 8.00
CA GLN A 123 3.84 -2.61 7.82
C GLN A 123 3.43 -3.64 8.87
N SER A 124 3.32 -4.91 8.47
CA SER A 124 3.20 -6.02 9.40
C SER A 124 4.57 -6.41 9.93
N LEU A 125 4.64 -6.79 11.19
CA LEU A 125 5.87 -7.14 11.90
C LEU A 125 5.87 -8.65 12.21
N TYR A 126 6.27 -9.47 11.25
CA TYR A 126 6.32 -10.93 11.42
C TYR A 126 7.47 -11.38 12.34
N ASP A 127 8.62 -10.71 12.27
CA ASP A 127 9.77 -10.98 13.11
C ASP A 127 10.60 -9.70 13.31
N ILE A 128 10.60 -9.17 14.53
CA ILE A 128 11.34 -7.95 14.88
C ILE A 128 12.86 -8.12 14.73
N ASN A 129 13.38 -9.36 14.81
CA ASN A 129 14.81 -9.61 14.69
C ASN A 129 15.31 -9.50 13.24
N LYS A 130 14.42 -9.53 12.26
CA LYS A 130 14.75 -9.27 10.84
C LYS A 130 14.82 -7.78 10.51
N GLU A 131 14.34 -6.92 11.42
CA GLU A 131 14.45 -5.48 11.28
C GLU A 131 15.88 -5.00 11.55
N LYS A 132 16.26 -3.87 10.92
CA LYS A 132 17.54 -3.22 11.23
C LYS A 132 17.62 -2.92 12.72
N PRO A 133 18.77 -3.14 13.40
CA PRO A 133 18.87 -2.99 14.86
C PRO A 133 18.39 -1.64 15.39
N GLY A 134 18.66 -0.55 14.66
CA GLY A 134 18.17 0.80 15.01
C GLY A 134 16.64 0.89 14.92
N THR A 135 16.05 0.34 13.87
CA THR A 135 14.60 0.32 13.67
C THR A 135 13.91 -0.54 14.74
N ALA A 136 14.45 -1.72 15.05
CA ALA A 136 13.93 -2.60 16.10
C ALA A 136 13.88 -1.90 17.47
N LYS A 137 14.91 -1.11 17.80
CA LYS A 137 14.93 -0.30 19.04
C LYS A 137 13.83 0.76 19.03
N VAL A 138 13.62 1.46 17.91
CA VAL A 138 12.56 2.46 17.79
C VAL A 138 11.17 1.81 17.87
N ILE A 139 10.97 0.64 17.28
CA ILE A 139 9.70 -0.13 17.37
C ILE A 139 9.38 -0.44 18.85
N ARG A 140 10.35 -0.97 19.62
CA ARG A 140 10.17 -1.26 21.05
C ARG A 140 9.91 -0.01 21.88
N LEU A 141 10.62 1.09 21.56
CA LEU A 141 10.37 2.38 22.21
C LEU A 141 8.96 2.91 21.89
N CYS A 142 8.52 2.78 20.65
CA CYS A 142 7.15 3.14 20.27
C CYS A 142 6.12 2.24 20.98
N ALA A 143 6.38 0.95 21.18
CA ALA A 143 5.49 0.08 21.96
C ALA A 143 5.30 0.63 23.38
N TRP A 144 6.40 0.96 24.07
CA TRP A 144 6.35 1.53 25.42
C TRP A 144 5.64 2.90 25.48
N LEU A 145 5.78 3.74 24.44
CA LEU A 145 5.18 5.07 24.36
C LEU A 145 3.76 5.08 23.78
N SER A 146 3.28 3.95 23.28
CA SER A 146 2.05 3.87 22.46
C SER A 146 0.78 4.33 23.18
N GLY A 147 0.70 4.19 24.50
CA GLY A 147 -0.39 4.74 25.32
C GLY A 147 -0.46 6.27 25.33
N ALA A 148 0.59 6.98 24.86
CA ALA A 148 0.54 8.43 24.67
C ALA A 148 -0.13 8.86 23.35
N ALA A 149 -0.33 7.94 22.41
CA ALA A 149 -1.06 8.20 21.17
C ALA A 149 -2.56 8.29 21.44
N THR A 150 -3.24 9.24 20.81
CA THR A 150 -4.70 9.32 20.84
C THR A 150 -5.31 8.20 19.97
N LYS A 151 -4.66 7.90 18.82
CA LYS A 151 -5.02 6.79 17.92
C LYS A 151 -3.78 6.21 17.25
N ILE A 152 -3.81 4.90 17.00
CA ILE A 152 -2.81 4.18 16.21
C ILE A 152 -3.53 3.55 15.03
N LEU A 153 -3.24 4.04 13.83
CA LEU A 153 -3.89 3.61 12.60
C LEU A 153 -3.05 2.53 11.90
N TYR A 154 -3.58 1.34 11.87
CA TYR A 154 -2.97 0.20 11.19
C TYR A 154 -3.59 0.03 9.79
N ASN A 155 -2.76 -0.20 8.78
CA ASN A 155 -3.27 -0.47 7.43
C ASN A 155 -3.84 -1.89 7.27
N SER A 156 -3.54 -2.80 8.20
CA SER A 156 -4.06 -4.16 8.20
C SER A 156 -4.35 -4.64 9.62
N GLN A 157 -5.30 -5.56 9.77
CA GLN A 157 -5.58 -6.21 11.04
C GLN A 157 -4.40 -7.07 11.50
N THR A 158 -3.71 -7.70 10.55
CA THR A 158 -2.47 -8.44 10.83
C THR A 158 -1.38 -7.52 11.40
N ALA A 159 -1.19 -6.32 10.82
CA ALA A 159 -0.25 -5.35 11.37
C ALA A 159 -0.66 -4.93 12.79
N ARG A 160 -1.95 -4.69 13.02
CA ARG A 160 -2.50 -4.37 14.34
C ARG A 160 -2.16 -5.46 15.36
N GLN A 161 -2.50 -6.70 15.05
CA GLN A 161 -2.27 -7.84 15.95
C GLN A 161 -0.78 -8.02 16.29
N HIS A 162 0.10 -7.95 15.28
CA HIS A 162 1.54 -8.08 15.50
C HIS A 162 2.11 -7.00 16.44
N HIS A 163 1.65 -5.76 16.30
CA HIS A 163 2.12 -4.65 17.13
C HIS A 163 1.51 -4.69 18.54
N GLU A 164 0.22 -5.00 18.65
CA GLU A 164 -0.43 -5.20 19.96
C GLU A 164 0.22 -6.35 20.75
N ASN A 165 0.56 -7.45 20.08
CA ASN A 165 1.32 -8.56 20.71
C ASN A 165 2.75 -8.13 21.15
N LEU A 166 3.33 -7.10 20.52
CA LEU A 166 4.61 -6.51 20.92
C LEU A 166 4.47 -5.49 22.07
N GLY A 167 3.25 -5.18 22.51
CA GLY A 167 2.98 -4.26 23.61
C GLY A 167 2.53 -2.86 23.18
N TYR A 168 2.09 -2.67 21.95
CA TYR A 168 1.38 -1.45 21.57
C TYR A 168 0.01 -1.40 22.25
N ALA A 169 -0.42 -0.21 22.65
CA ALA A 169 -1.68 0.03 23.36
C ALA A 169 -2.89 -0.32 22.47
N ALA A 170 -3.56 -1.42 22.78
CA ALA A 170 -4.66 -1.95 21.96
C ALA A 170 -5.88 -1.02 21.96
N GLU A 171 -6.13 -0.30 23.07
CA GLU A 171 -7.22 0.68 23.22
C GLU A 171 -7.08 1.89 22.28
N CYS A 172 -5.85 2.19 21.86
CA CYS A 172 -5.57 3.24 20.87
C CYS A 172 -5.66 2.73 19.43
N GLY A 173 -5.65 1.41 19.22
CA GLY A 173 -5.58 0.77 17.91
C GLY A 173 -6.86 0.92 17.09
N ASP A 174 -6.73 1.28 15.82
CA ASP A 174 -7.82 1.34 14.85
C ASP A 174 -7.35 0.84 13.48
N TRP A 175 -8.28 0.31 12.68
CA TRP A 175 -7.97 -0.17 11.34
C TRP A 175 -8.37 0.86 10.28
N LEU A 176 -7.38 1.32 9.53
CA LEU A 176 -7.58 2.25 8.44
C LEU A 176 -6.71 1.84 7.24
N PRO A 177 -7.29 1.12 6.25
CA PRO A 177 -6.56 0.51 5.14
C PRO A 177 -5.93 1.54 4.21
N ASN A 178 -5.16 1.05 3.21
CA ASN A 178 -4.72 1.89 2.10
C ASN A 178 -5.90 2.18 1.16
N GLY A 179 -5.87 3.37 0.54
CA GLY A 179 -6.83 3.77 -0.48
C GLY A 179 -6.32 3.47 -1.90
N PHE A 180 -7.22 3.03 -2.77
CA PHE A 180 -6.95 2.79 -4.19
C PHE A 180 -7.52 3.91 -5.05
N ASP A 181 -6.73 4.35 -6.04
CA ASP A 181 -7.18 5.28 -7.05
C ASP A 181 -8.00 4.52 -8.09
N THR A 182 -9.32 4.57 -7.97
CA THR A 182 -10.27 3.84 -8.81
C THR A 182 -10.58 4.54 -10.14
N ASP A 183 -10.04 5.73 -10.35
CA ASP A 183 -10.06 6.44 -11.63
C ASP A 183 -8.85 6.07 -12.47
N LEU A 184 -7.69 5.88 -11.83
CA LEU A 184 -6.47 5.38 -12.45
C LEU A 184 -6.58 3.86 -12.73
N PHE A 185 -6.95 3.07 -11.72
CA PHE A 185 -7.19 1.64 -11.86
C PHE A 185 -8.69 1.40 -12.11
N ARG A 186 -9.04 1.18 -13.37
CA ARG A 186 -10.42 0.99 -13.81
C ARG A 186 -10.50 -0.05 -14.93
N PRO A 187 -11.67 -0.62 -15.18
CA PRO A 187 -11.89 -1.46 -16.36
C PRO A 187 -11.52 -0.70 -17.63
N ASP A 188 -10.72 -1.33 -18.48
CA ASP A 188 -10.31 -0.78 -19.77
C ASP A 188 -10.36 -1.88 -20.85
N PRO A 189 -11.43 -1.92 -21.66
CA PRO A 189 -11.55 -2.91 -22.73
C PRO A 189 -10.47 -2.76 -23.82
N THR A 190 -9.92 -1.55 -23.99
CA THR A 190 -8.87 -1.31 -24.99
C THR A 190 -7.53 -1.88 -24.55
N ALA A 191 -7.22 -1.81 -23.27
CA ALA A 191 -6.01 -2.39 -22.68
C ALA A 191 -5.94 -3.90 -22.90
N ARG A 192 -7.10 -4.60 -22.82
CA ARG A 192 -7.18 -6.03 -23.08
C ARG A 192 -6.70 -6.38 -24.50
N THR A 193 -7.15 -5.65 -25.48
CA THR A 193 -6.76 -5.87 -26.90
C THR A 193 -5.30 -5.47 -27.11
N ALA A 194 -4.90 -4.30 -26.65
CA ALA A 194 -3.56 -3.77 -26.83
C ALA A 194 -2.46 -4.70 -26.27
N LEU A 195 -2.64 -5.22 -25.05
CA LEU A 195 -1.64 -6.11 -24.46
C LEU A 195 -1.54 -7.46 -25.22
N ARG A 196 -2.66 -7.99 -25.73
CA ARG A 196 -2.63 -9.22 -26.55
C ARG A 196 -1.92 -8.97 -27.86
N GLU A 197 -2.16 -7.86 -28.52
CA GLU A 197 -1.45 -7.48 -29.75
C GLU A 197 0.05 -7.27 -29.49
N GLU A 198 0.42 -6.59 -28.40
CA GLU A 198 1.83 -6.41 -28.01
C GLU A 198 2.54 -7.74 -27.82
N LEU A 199 1.85 -8.74 -27.24
CA LEU A 199 2.38 -10.08 -26.97
C LEU A 199 2.22 -11.05 -28.15
N GLY A 200 1.64 -10.63 -29.28
CA GLY A 200 1.38 -11.48 -30.46
C GLY A 200 0.36 -12.59 -30.20
N LEU A 201 -0.60 -12.38 -29.31
CA LEU A 201 -1.55 -13.38 -28.86
C LEU A 201 -2.91 -13.27 -29.56
N GLN A 202 -3.61 -14.37 -29.63
CA GLN A 202 -4.99 -14.40 -30.11
C GLN A 202 -5.92 -13.64 -29.12
N PRO A 203 -7.00 -13.00 -29.61
CA PRO A 203 -7.94 -12.26 -28.75
C PRO A 203 -8.58 -13.09 -27.63
N GLN A 204 -8.69 -14.41 -27.84
CA GLN A 204 -9.28 -15.36 -26.90
C GLN A 204 -8.31 -15.88 -25.84
N ALA A 205 -7.00 -15.65 -26.02
CA ALA A 205 -5.99 -16.10 -25.06
C ALA A 205 -6.28 -15.55 -23.66
N ALA A 206 -6.30 -16.42 -22.67
CA ALA A 206 -6.47 -16.04 -21.28
C ALA A 206 -5.14 -15.52 -20.71
N LEU A 207 -5.16 -14.36 -20.07
CA LEU A 207 -4.00 -13.77 -19.40
C LEU A 207 -4.14 -13.88 -17.88
N VAL A 208 -3.23 -14.65 -17.28
CA VAL A 208 -3.10 -14.80 -15.82
C VAL A 208 -1.82 -14.11 -15.39
N GLY A 209 -1.89 -13.16 -14.46
CA GLY A 209 -0.71 -12.31 -14.20
C GLY A 209 -0.42 -11.98 -12.76
N ILE A 210 0.88 -11.71 -12.51
CA ILE A 210 1.39 -11.12 -11.27
C ILE A 210 1.90 -9.71 -11.54
N VAL A 211 1.45 -8.76 -10.74
CA VAL A 211 1.97 -7.38 -10.71
C VAL A 211 2.73 -7.17 -9.40
N ALA A 212 4.01 -7.44 -9.40
CA ALA A 212 4.87 -7.26 -8.22
C ALA A 212 6.36 -7.19 -8.61
N ARG A 213 7.15 -6.38 -7.89
CA ARG A 213 8.61 -6.49 -7.98
C ARG A 213 9.07 -7.90 -7.59
N TYR A 214 10.18 -8.35 -8.13
CA TYR A 214 10.77 -9.59 -7.66
C TYR A 214 11.24 -9.47 -6.21
N ASP A 215 10.68 -10.33 -5.38
CA ASP A 215 11.01 -10.48 -3.97
C ASP A 215 10.55 -11.89 -3.57
N PRO A 216 11.36 -12.69 -2.85
CA PRO A 216 10.95 -14.03 -2.41
C PRO A 216 9.59 -14.06 -1.71
N MET A 217 9.26 -13.01 -0.94
CA MET A 217 7.99 -12.91 -0.22
C MET A 217 6.77 -12.72 -1.14
N LYS A 218 6.97 -12.34 -2.41
CA LYS A 218 5.89 -12.18 -3.40
C LYS A 218 5.47 -13.48 -4.08
N GLY A 219 6.15 -14.60 -3.76
CA GLY A 219 5.72 -15.93 -4.16
C GLY A 219 5.84 -16.26 -5.64
N HIS A 220 6.70 -15.55 -6.41
CA HIS A 220 6.90 -15.83 -7.85
C HIS A 220 7.25 -17.28 -8.12
N ALA A 221 8.03 -17.93 -7.25
CA ALA A 221 8.40 -19.33 -7.41
C ALA A 221 7.17 -20.27 -7.30
N ASN A 222 6.26 -19.98 -6.36
CA ASN A 222 5.01 -20.72 -6.21
C ASN A 222 4.10 -20.53 -7.43
N PHE A 223 3.99 -19.29 -7.92
CA PHE A 223 3.22 -19.01 -9.14
C PHE A 223 3.77 -19.74 -10.36
N LEU A 224 5.08 -19.76 -10.58
CA LEU A 224 5.68 -20.45 -11.74
C LEU A 224 5.45 -21.94 -11.70
N LYS A 225 5.47 -22.57 -10.51
CA LYS A 225 5.08 -23.98 -10.34
C LYS A 225 3.59 -24.18 -10.70
N ALA A 226 2.72 -23.31 -10.20
CA ALA A 226 1.29 -23.37 -10.55
C ALA A 226 1.06 -23.15 -12.04
N ALA A 227 1.79 -22.21 -12.66
CA ALA A 227 1.73 -21.96 -14.10
C ALA A 227 2.13 -23.19 -14.93
N GLN A 228 3.16 -23.94 -14.50
CA GLN A 228 3.54 -25.20 -15.16
C GLN A 228 2.41 -26.23 -15.08
N LEU A 229 1.86 -26.46 -13.90
CA LEU A 229 0.74 -27.39 -13.69
C LEU A 229 -0.49 -27.00 -14.53
N LEU A 230 -0.79 -25.71 -14.61
CA LEU A 230 -1.90 -25.20 -15.40
C LEU A 230 -1.64 -25.35 -16.91
N ALA A 231 -0.40 -25.08 -17.34
CA ALA A 231 0.01 -25.19 -18.73
C ALA A 231 -0.04 -26.63 -19.29
N GLU A 232 0.11 -27.62 -18.41
CA GLU A 232 -0.07 -29.04 -18.78
C GLU A 232 -1.55 -29.41 -19.00
N ARG A 233 -2.47 -28.67 -18.36
CA ARG A 233 -3.92 -28.94 -18.44
C ARG A 233 -4.64 -28.10 -19.50
N ARG A 234 -4.09 -26.90 -19.84
CA ARG A 234 -4.74 -25.93 -20.72
C ARG A 234 -3.73 -25.32 -21.70
N ASN A 235 -4.14 -25.17 -22.95
CA ASN A 235 -3.31 -24.60 -24.02
C ASN A 235 -3.62 -23.14 -24.34
N ASP A 236 -4.70 -22.59 -23.77
CA ASP A 236 -5.23 -21.26 -24.07
C ASP A 236 -4.77 -20.20 -23.07
N VAL A 237 -3.90 -20.55 -22.09
CA VAL A 237 -3.49 -19.66 -21.00
C VAL A 237 -2.06 -19.16 -21.21
N HIS A 238 -1.87 -17.85 -21.06
CA HIS A 238 -0.59 -17.18 -21.03
C HIS A 238 -0.35 -16.52 -19.67
N PHE A 239 0.89 -16.46 -19.25
CA PHE A 239 1.30 -15.98 -17.94
C PHE A 239 2.09 -14.68 -18.10
N VAL A 240 1.62 -13.61 -17.45
CA VAL A 240 2.23 -12.27 -17.52
C VAL A 240 2.80 -11.90 -16.16
N LEU A 241 4.09 -11.63 -16.09
CA LEU A 241 4.75 -11.18 -14.87
C LEU A 241 5.35 -9.81 -15.13
N VAL A 242 5.04 -8.86 -14.24
CA VAL A 242 5.49 -7.48 -14.38
C VAL A 242 5.98 -6.91 -13.06
N GLY A 243 7.13 -6.25 -13.08
CA GLY A 243 7.73 -5.58 -11.95
C GLY A 243 9.25 -5.51 -12.04
N ARG A 244 9.84 -4.69 -11.21
CA ARG A 244 11.31 -4.57 -11.14
C ARG A 244 11.96 -5.90 -10.78
N GLY A 245 12.97 -6.32 -11.55
CA GLY A 245 13.69 -7.58 -11.36
C GLY A 245 12.94 -8.81 -11.88
N VAL A 246 11.83 -8.61 -12.62
CA VAL A 246 11.09 -9.67 -13.31
C VAL A 246 11.60 -9.76 -14.75
N ASP A 247 12.75 -10.35 -14.92
CA ASP A 247 13.45 -10.47 -16.21
C ASP A 247 14.29 -11.74 -16.26
N SER A 248 14.75 -12.10 -17.46
CA SER A 248 15.57 -13.30 -17.72
C SER A 248 17.00 -13.23 -17.14
N GLN A 249 17.42 -12.11 -16.55
CA GLN A 249 18.66 -12.03 -15.79
C GLN A 249 18.51 -12.66 -14.40
N THR A 250 17.31 -12.69 -13.88
CA THR A 250 16.99 -13.40 -12.63
C THR A 250 16.87 -14.89 -12.90
N ARG A 251 17.71 -15.71 -12.25
CA ARG A 251 17.81 -17.15 -12.46
C ARG A 251 16.47 -17.88 -12.41
N LEU A 252 15.61 -17.51 -11.46
CA LEU A 252 14.26 -18.09 -11.31
C LEU A 252 13.47 -17.99 -12.61
N PHE A 253 13.46 -16.82 -13.25
CA PHE A 253 12.69 -16.59 -14.47
C PHE A 253 13.37 -17.19 -15.69
N ALA A 254 14.72 -17.13 -15.77
CA ALA A 254 15.48 -17.79 -16.83
C ALA A 254 15.25 -19.31 -16.86
N ASP A 255 15.18 -19.94 -15.69
CA ASP A 255 14.89 -21.38 -15.59
C ASP A 255 13.44 -21.67 -15.99
N ALA A 256 12.49 -20.80 -15.64
CA ALA A 256 11.08 -20.93 -16.00
C ALA A 256 10.85 -20.77 -17.53
N GLU A 257 11.53 -19.84 -18.20
CA GLU A 257 11.45 -19.66 -19.66
C GLU A 257 11.94 -20.89 -20.43
N ARG A 258 12.87 -21.64 -19.86
CA ARG A 258 13.39 -22.89 -20.46
C ARG A 258 12.48 -24.09 -20.24
N ALA A 259 11.52 -24.00 -19.30
CA ALA A 259 10.59 -25.07 -19.03
C ALA A 259 9.66 -25.29 -20.23
N SER A 260 9.65 -26.50 -20.78
CA SER A 260 8.88 -26.83 -21.99
C SER A 260 7.39 -26.48 -21.89
N ALA A 261 6.79 -26.64 -20.71
CA ALA A 261 5.39 -26.32 -20.44
C ALA A 261 5.07 -24.82 -20.57
N LEU A 262 6.04 -23.94 -20.29
CA LEU A 262 5.87 -22.48 -20.31
C LEU A 262 6.41 -21.83 -21.60
N GLN A 263 7.04 -22.59 -22.48
CA GLN A 263 7.64 -22.06 -23.70
C GLN A 263 6.61 -21.36 -24.59
N GLY A 264 6.85 -20.08 -24.94
CA GLY A 264 5.93 -19.25 -25.73
C GLY A 264 4.68 -18.79 -24.97
N ARG A 265 4.54 -19.14 -23.67
CA ARG A 265 3.39 -18.77 -22.85
C ARG A 265 3.74 -17.92 -21.62
N LEU A 266 5.01 -17.82 -21.26
CA LEU A 266 5.50 -16.97 -20.18
C LEU A 266 6.00 -15.64 -20.75
N HIS A 267 5.48 -14.53 -20.25
CA HIS A 267 5.82 -13.17 -20.68
C HIS A 267 6.35 -12.39 -19.49
N LEU A 268 7.65 -12.10 -19.52
CA LEU A 268 8.35 -11.29 -18.51
C LEU A 268 8.44 -9.85 -19.01
N LEU A 269 7.63 -8.93 -18.46
CA LEU A 269 7.53 -7.56 -18.94
C LEU A 269 8.51 -6.59 -18.26
N GLY A 270 9.25 -7.06 -17.23
CA GLY A 270 10.15 -6.20 -16.49
C GLY A 270 9.44 -5.06 -15.75
N GLU A 271 10.15 -3.97 -15.53
CA GLU A 271 9.60 -2.78 -14.90
C GLU A 271 8.83 -1.93 -15.93
N ARG A 272 7.55 -1.71 -15.67
CA ARG A 272 6.63 -0.96 -16.54
C ARG A 272 6.05 0.25 -15.82
N ARG A 273 5.60 1.25 -16.57
CA ARG A 273 4.92 2.45 -16.03
C ARG A 273 3.40 2.42 -16.25
N ASP A 274 2.94 1.62 -17.18
CA ASP A 274 1.54 1.45 -17.57
C ASP A 274 0.84 0.31 -16.81
N ILE A 275 1.19 0.17 -15.53
CA ILE A 275 0.63 -0.87 -14.64
C ILE A 275 -0.91 -0.90 -14.63
N PRO A 276 -1.64 0.23 -14.61
CA PRO A 276 -3.10 0.21 -14.66
C PRO A 276 -3.65 -0.49 -15.92
N SER A 277 -3.07 -0.21 -17.09
CA SER A 277 -3.48 -0.83 -18.36
C SER A 277 -3.16 -2.33 -18.37
N ILE A 278 -1.95 -2.73 -17.94
CA ILE A 278 -1.58 -4.14 -17.84
C ILE A 278 -2.52 -4.88 -16.89
N THR A 279 -2.80 -4.30 -15.72
CA THR A 279 -3.71 -4.90 -14.73
C THR A 279 -5.12 -5.07 -15.31
N ALA A 280 -5.65 -4.06 -15.99
CA ALA A 280 -6.97 -4.12 -16.63
C ALA A 280 -7.04 -5.12 -17.80
N ALA A 281 -5.90 -5.47 -18.40
CA ALA A 281 -5.81 -6.44 -19.49
C ALA A 281 -5.86 -7.90 -19.04
N LEU A 282 -5.65 -8.20 -17.75
CA LEU A 282 -5.65 -9.55 -17.21
C LEU A 282 -7.07 -10.14 -17.15
N ASP A 283 -7.16 -11.47 -17.34
CA ASP A 283 -8.37 -12.24 -17.06
C ASP A 283 -8.44 -12.67 -15.60
N ILE A 284 -7.29 -12.91 -14.98
CA ILE A 284 -7.14 -13.24 -13.56
C ILE A 284 -5.84 -12.59 -13.06
N ALA A 285 -5.93 -11.88 -11.97
CA ALA A 285 -4.78 -11.38 -11.23
C ALA A 285 -4.42 -12.33 -10.08
N VAL A 286 -3.14 -12.62 -9.91
CA VAL A 286 -2.66 -13.53 -8.87
C VAL A 286 -1.75 -12.80 -7.90
N THR A 287 -2.00 -12.98 -6.61
CA THR A 287 -1.13 -12.50 -5.54
C THR A 287 -0.71 -13.70 -4.68
N PRO A 288 0.34 -14.44 -5.06
CA PRO A 288 0.73 -15.71 -4.45
C PRO A 288 1.72 -15.52 -3.30
N SER A 289 1.63 -14.40 -2.60
CA SER A 289 2.61 -13.98 -1.59
C SER A 289 2.73 -14.98 -0.44
N VAL A 290 3.93 -15.08 0.11
CA VAL A 290 4.22 -15.86 1.34
C VAL A 290 3.95 -15.01 2.59
N SER A 291 4.06 -13.68 2.45
CA SER A 291 3.84 -12.73 3.55
C SER A 291 3.43 -11.37 2.99
N GLU A 292 2.40 -10.81 3.59
CA GLU A 292 1.89 -9.46 3.29
C GLU A 292 1.41 -8.78 4.56
N GLY A 293 1.43 -7.45 4.56
CA GLY A 293 0.62 -6.68 5.50
C GLY A 293 -0.71 -6.33 4.85
N PHE A 294 -0.61 -5.49 3.82
CA PHE A 294 -1.73 -5.08 2.99
C PHE A 294 -1.29 -5.11 1.52
N ALA A 295 -1.78 -6.08 0.76
CA ALA A 295 -1.37 -6.30 -0.63
C ALA A 295 -2.09 -5.32 -1.57
N ASN A 296 -1.40 -4.24 -1.97
CA ASN A 296 -1.98 -3.23 -2.87
C ASN A 296 -2.41 -3.81 -4.21
N ALA A 297 -1.64 -4.77 -4.77
CA ALA A 297 -1.95 -5.36 -6.07
C ALA A 297 -3.35 -6.01 -6.12
N ILE A 298 -3.86 -6.52 -4.99
CA ILE A 298 -5.23 -7.08 -4.92
C ILE A 298 -6.25 -5.97 -5.17
N GLY A 299 -6.20 -4.87 -4.42
CA GLY A 299 -7.16 -3.79 -4.58
C GLY A 299 -7.02 -3.04 -5.91
N GLU A 300 -5.82 -2.97 -6.49
CA GLU A 300 -5.57 -2.42 -7.83
C GLU A 300 -6.25 -3.30 -8.90
N ALA A 301 -6.10 -4.63 -8.82
CA ALA A 301 -6.76 -5.56 -9.73
C ALA A 301 -8.29 -5.56 -9.57
N MET A 302 -8.79 -5.58 -8.34
CA MET A 302 -10.20 -5.45 -8.04
C MET A 302 -10.78 -4.13 -8.57
N SER A 303 -10.02 -3.04 -8.50
CA SER A 303 -10.39 -1.73 -9.06
C SER A 303 -10.58 -1.80 -10.59
N CYS A 304 -9.79 -2.61 -11.26
CA CYS A 304 -9.92 -2.89 -12.70
C CYS A 304 -11.03 -3.90 -13.03
N ALA A 305 -11.82 -4.34 -12.05
CA ALA A 305 -12.81 -5.41 -12.19
C ALA A 305 -12.21 -6.75 -12.65
N VAL A 306 -10.98 -7.05 -12.23
CA VAL A 306 -10.30 -8.30 -12.52
C VAL A 306 -10.45 -9.24 -11.32
N PRO A 307 -11.01 -10.46 -11.50
CA PRO A 307 -11.07 -11.44 -10.43
C PRO A 307 -9.68 -11.88 -10.00
N CYS A 308 -9.50 -12.13 -8.70
CA CYS A 308 -8.19 -12.41 -8.14
C CYS A 308 -8.11 -13.84 -7.57
N VAL A 309 -6.90 -14.42 -7.61
CA VAL A 309 -6.53 -15.58 -6.79
C VAL A 309 -5.41 -15.13 -5.85
N VAL A 310 -5.64 -15.25 -4.54
CA VAL A 310 -4.72 -14.75 -3.53
C VAL A 310 -4.38 -15.84 -2.51
N THR A 311 -3.20 -15.76 -1.94
CA THR A 311 -2.85 -16.59 -0.78
C THR A 311 -3.43 -15.99 0.51
N ASP A 312 -3.80 -16.85 1.46
CA ASP A 312 -4.31 -16.46 2.78
C ASP A 312 -3.17 -16.00 3.68
N VAL A 313 -2.65 -14.81 3.39
CA VAL A 313 -1.60 -14.14 4.17
C VAL A 313 -1.95 -12.69 4.42
N GLY A 314 -1.63 -12.20 5.62
CA GLY A 314 -1.98 -10.85 6.01
C GLY A 314 -3.49 -10.60 5.90
N ASP A 315 -3.87 -9.46 5.34
CA ASP A 315 -5.27 -9.11 5.13
C ASP A 315 -5.77 -9.47 3.71
N SER A 316 -5.05 -10.32 2.95
CA SER A 316 -5.38 -10.63 1.54
C SER A 316 -6.81 -11.15 1.37
N ALA A 317 -7.21 -12.14 2.19
CA ALA A 317 -8.56 -12.70 2.18
C ALA A 317 -9.61 -11.65 2.57
N ALA A 318 -9.33 -10.84 3.59
CA ALA A 318 -10.24 -9.80 4.06
C ALA A 318 -10.45 -8.68 3.04
N VAL A 319 -9.39 -8.31 2.31
CA VAL A 319 -9.48 -7.32 1.21
C VAL A 319 -10.27 -7.90 0.05
N LEU A 320 -9.96 -9.12 -0.38
CA LEU A 320 -10.58 -9.77 -1.53
C LEU A 320 -12.09 -9.98 -1.32
N GLY A 321 -12.52 -10.51 -0.17
CA GLY A 321 -13.90 -10.92 0.04
C GLY A 321 -14.34 -11.94 -1.01
N GLU A 322 -15.44 -11.66 -1.70
CA GLU A 322 -15.99 -12.53 -2.75
C GLU A 322 -15.43 -12.23 -4.16
N GLY A 323 -14.37 -11.40 -4.25
CA GLY A 323 -13.78 -10.96 -5.53
C GLY A 323 -12.89 -12.00 -6.22
N GLY A 324 -12.91 -13.28 -5.79
CA GLY A 324 -12.08 -14.32 -6.37
C GLY A 324 -11.95 -15.57 -5.52
N ARG A 325 -10.72 -16.09 -5.40
CA ARG A 325 -10.40 -17.30 -4.61
C ARG A 325 -9.25 -17.05 -3.65
N VAL A 326 -9.31 -17.69 -2.50
CA VAL A 326 -8.26 -17.68 -1.47
C VAL A 326 -7.71 -19.10 -1.34
N VAL A 327 -6.38 -19.23 -1.35
CA VAL A 327 -5.67 -20.50 -1.21
C VAL A 327 -4.59 -20.45 -0.15
N ALA A 328 -4.10 -21.59 0.31
CA ALA A 328 -2.97 -21.64 1.24
C ALA A 328 -1.70 -21.07 0.59
N ALA A 329 -0.84 -20.43 1.39
CA ALA A 329 0.47 -19.99 0.93
C ALA A 329 1.35 -21.18 0.56
N GLU A 330 2.23 -21.01 -0.43
CA GLU A 330 3.19 -22.00 -0.90
C GLU A 330 2.59 -23.31 -1.46
N ASP A 331 1.27 -23.35 -1.69
CA ASP A 331 0.57 -24.46 -2.34
C ASP A 331 0.33 -24.15 -3.83
N ALA A 332 1.24 -24.64 -4.67
CA ALA A 332 1.17 -24.42 -6.12
C ALA A 332 0.00 -25.18 -6.76
N LEU A 333 -0.38 -26.34 -6.21
CA LEU A 333 -1.49 -27.13 -6.74
C LEU A 333 -2.82 -26.44 -6.46
N ALA A 334 -3.08 -26.04 -5.23
CA ALA A 334 -4.28 -25.29 -4.87
C ALA A 334 -4.36 -23.96 -5.66
N LEU A 335 -3.22 -23.31 -5.89
CA LEU A 335 -3.16 -22.09 -6.70
C LEU A 335 -3.55 -22.35 -8.16
N ALA A 336 -3.03 -23.44 -8.77
CA ALA A 336 -3.37 -23.84 -10.14
C ALA A 336 -4.85 -24.22 -10.26
N ASP A 337 -5.38 -24.98 -9.29
CA ASP A 337 -6.78 -25.40 -9.26
C ASP A 337 -7.72 -24.20 -9.16
N ALA A 338 -7.45 -23.25 -8.27
CA ALA A 338 -8.25 -22.03 -8.10
C ALA A 338 -8.24 -21.14 -9.35
N ILE A 339 -7.09 -21.05 -10.06
CA ILE A 339 -7.01 -20.35 -11.34
C ILE A 339 -7.84 -21.08 -12.39
N CYS A 340 -7.74 -22.41 -12.45
CA CYS A 340 -8.50 -23.25 -13.40
C CYS A 340 -10.01 -23.08 -13.18
N GLU A 341 -10.48 -23.17 -11.93
CA GLU A 341 -11.89 -22.92 -11.58
C GLU A 341 -12.42 -21.59 -12.14
N LEU A 342 -11.66 -20.51 -11.98
CA LEU A 342 -12.06 -19.22 -12.51
C LEU A 342 -12.03 -19.18 -14.06
N LEU A 343 -11.08 -19.86 -14.69
CA LEU A 343 -10.98 -19.93 -16.15
C LEU A 343 -12.10 -20.79 -16.76
N ASP A 344 -12.61 -21.79 -16.05
CA ASP A 344 -13.71 -22.66 -16.50
C ASP A 344 -15.08 -21.95 -16.45
N LEU A 345 -15.18 -20.84 -15.71
CA LEU A 345 -16.35 -19.98 -15.77
C LEU A 345 -16.46 -19.30 -17.14
N SER A 346 -17.68 -19.01 -17.58
CA SER A 346 -17.89 -18.16 -18.76
C SER A 346 -17.27 -16.76 -18.54
N ARG A 347 -17.00 -16.06 -19.64
CA ARG A 347 -16.48 -14.69 -19.57
C ARG A 347 -17.39 -13.78 -18.74
N ASP A 348 -18.70 -13.89 -18.93
CA ASP A 348 -19.69 -13.07 -18.21
C ASP A 348 -19.70 -13.37 -16.71
N GLN A 349 -19.56 -14.64 -16.33
CA GLN A 349 -19.43 -15.02 -14.91
C GLN A 349 -18.16 -14.47 -14.28
N ARG A 350 -17.00 -14.55 -14.96
CA ARG A 350 -15.76 -13.95 -14.47
C ARG A 350 -15.89 -12.43 -14.35
N GLN A 351 -16.50 -11.79 -15.34
CA GLN A 351 -16.75 -10.35 -15.31
C GLN A 351 -17.66 -9.96 -14.15
N ALA A 352 -18.69 -10.75 -13.85
CA ALA A 352 -19.57 -10.52 -12.70
C ALA A 352 -18.80 -10.53 -11.37
N ILE A 353 -17.91 -11.53 -11.16
CA ILE A 353 -17.03 -11.60 -9.98
C ILE A 353 -16.12 -10.37 -9.93
N GLY A 354 -15.49 -9.99 -11.03
CA GLY A 354 -14.64 -8.80 -11.09
C GLY A 354 -15.40 -7.51 -10.79
N MET A 355 -16.62 -7.35 -11.31
CA MET A 355 -17.46 -6.19 -11.01
C MET A 355 -17.88 -6.14 -9.54
N GLN A 356 -18.19 -7.27 -8.92
CA GLN A 356 -18.49 -7.34 -7.49
C GLN A 356 -17.25 -6.94 -6.66
N ALA A 357 -16.06 -7.44 -7.06
CA ALA A 357 -14.79 -7.04 -6.47
C ALA A 357 -14.58 -5.51 -6.54
N ARG A 358 -14.82 -4.89 -7.71
CA ARG A 358 -14.72 -3.44 -7.90
C ARG A 358 -15.72 -2.70 -7.01
N GLN A 359 -16.97 -3.13 -6.92
CA GLN A 359 -17.98 -2.49 -6.04
C GLN A 359 -17.50 -2.48 -4.57
N ARG A 360 -16.90 -3.57 -4.12
CA ARG A 360 -16.31 -3.63 -2.77
C ARG A 360 -15.19 -2.59 -2.59
N VAL A 361 -14.30 -2.44 -3.58
CA VAL A 361 -13.23 -1.43 -3.52
C VAL A 361 -13.82 -0.02 -3.52
N LEU A 362 -14.78 0.28 -4.39
CA LEU A 362 -15.42 1.59 -4.44
C LEU A 362 -16.05 1.97 -3.10
N ALA A 363 -16.72 1.02 -2.44
CA ALA A 363 -17.41 1.25 -1.17
C ALA A 363 -16.47 1.37 0.04
N GLN A 364 -15.37 0.61 0.09
CA GLN A 364 -14.59 0.45 1.32
C GLN A 364 -13.13 0.88 1.21
N PHE A 365 -12.55 0.82 0.02
CA PHE A 365 -11.12 0.96 -0.22
C PHE A 365 -10.78 2.00 -1.30
N SER A 366 -11.76 2.72 -1.88
CA SER A 366 -11.42 3.83 -2.76
C SER A 366 -10.65 4.90 -2.00
N ILE A 367 -9.79 5.63 -2.69
CA ILE A 367 -9.01 6.68 -2.01
C ILE A 367 -9.94 7.73 -1.39
N GLN A 368 -11.08 8.02 -2.03
CA GLN A 368 -12.09 8.92 -1.52
C GLN A 368 -12.67 8.41 -0.18
N ALA A 369 -13.14 7.17 -0.14
CA ALA A 369 -13.70 6.56 1.08
C ALA A 369 -12.67 6.50 2.23
N VAL A 370 -11.42 6.20 1.91
CA VAL A 370 -10.34 6.16 2.93
C VAL A 370 -10.00 7.57 3.43
N VAL A 371 -9.93 8.56 2.55
CA VAL A 371 -9.68 9.97 2.94
C VAL A 371 -10.82 10.52 3.78
N GLU A 372 -12.08 10.21 3.45
CA GLU A 372 -13.24 10.58 4.28
C GLU A 372 -13.10 10.05 5.71
N ARG A 373 -12.71 8.78 5.88
CA ARG A 373 -12.47 8.19 7.21
C ARG A 373 -11.35 8.90 7.98
N TYR A 374 -10.27 9.36 7.31
CA TYR A 374 -9.25 10.20 7.92
C TYR A 374 -9.82 11.53 8.38
N GLN A 375 -10.58 12.20 7.51
CA GLN A 375 -11.16 13.51 7.80
C GLN A 375 -12.19 13.45 8.92
N GLU A 376 -13.05 12.43 8.94
CA GLU A 376 -13.97 12.18 10.05
C GLU A 376 -13.24 11.96 11.37
N LEU A 377 -12.13 11.21 11.36
CA LEU A 377 -11.30 11.05 12.56
C LEU A 377 -10.74 12.38 13.02
N TYR A 378 -10.20 13.20 12.12
CA TYR A 378 -9.66 14.53 12.47
C TYR A 378 -10.73 15.42 13.08
N LEU A 379 -11.93 15.46 12.49
CA LEU A 379 -13.04 16.25 13.04
C LEU A 379 -13.46 15.78 14.43
N ARG A 380 -13.58 14.49 14.65
CA ARG A 380 -13.93 13.95 15.98
C ARG A 380 -12.89 14.32 17.04
N LEU A 381 -11.60 14.26 16.70
CA LEU A 381 -10.54 14.54 17.64
C LEU A 381 -10.41 16.04 17.99
N THR A 382 -10.79 16.93 17.09
CA THR A 382 -10.79 18.38 17.34
C THR A 382 -12.05 18.85 18.07
N ALA A 383 -13.20 18.23 17.83
CA ALA A 383 -14.45 18.57 18.52
C ALA A 383 -14.45 18.19 20.02
N THR A 384 -13.65 17.21 20.45
CA THR A 384 -13.54 16.80 21.86
C THR A 384 -12.64 17.69 22.70
N GLU A 385 -11.91 18.64 22.13
CA GLU A 385 -11.09 19.61 22.88
C GLU A 385 -11.86 20.89 23.26
N ASP A 386 -13.02 21.14 22.64
CA ASP A 386 -13.86 22.32 22.93
C ASP A 386 -14.96 22.04 23.99
N ALA A 387 -15.02 20.82 24.52
CA ALA A 387 -15.94 20.40 25.57
C ALA A 387 -15.22 20.14 26.90
#